data_c72c051fff0998e4b8fb3fd1a49c3ce5
#
_entry.id   c72c051fff0998e4b8fb3fd1a49c3ce5
#
_cell.length_a   1.000
_cell.length_b   1.000
_cell.length_c   1.000
_cell.angle_alpha   90.00
_cell.angle_beta   90.00
_cell.angle_gamma   90.00
#
_symmetry.space_group_name_H-M   'P 1'
#
loop_
_entity.id
_entity.type
_entity.pdbx_description
1 polymer ?
#
loop_
_entity_poly.entity_id
_entity_poly.type
_entity_poly.pdbx_seq_one_letter_code
_entity_poly.pdbx_strand_id
1 'polypeptide(L)'
;MKIAIEAQRIFRTNKHGMDFVALETIRELQKIDKENEYFILVAPGEDRCLSPSSNMHIVEIKCPTYPLWEQIALPRALKKIKPDMLHCTSNTAPIRCSVPLVLTLHDIIFLEKRQHNNRSIYQNMGWYYRRFVVPRILPSCQKIITVSNFECKRIQEALHLEPEQITAVYNGFSKHFHPIGQPEKVTRKYIDTDKYIFFLGNTDPKKNTNRTLKAYGIYAERSQHPVPLVIADLKEPIIDAILKEEKIEHLKPLLRYPGYIPNTDLPAIYSGAFAFLYTSLRESFGIPILEAMACGTPVITSSITAMPEIAGKNAILVDPFKESDIADQLLALEEDSTFYDKQVAYGLKRVKSFSWENTARKLLEIYKSLPL
;
A
#
# COMPACT_ATOMS: atom_id res chain seq x y z
N MET A 1 27.56 11.28 4.50
CA MET A 1 27.26 10.28 5.55
C MET A 1 27.28 8.88 4.93
N LYS A 2 27.61 7.86 5.72
CA LYS A 2 27.42 6.45 5.39
C LYS A 2 26.09 5.98 5.95
N ILE A 3 25.16 5.63 5.11
CA ILE A 3 23.79 5.25 5.49
C ILE A 3 23.57 3.76 5.17
N ALA A 4 23.28 2.96 6.18
CA ALA A 4 22.84 1.58 5.98
C ALA A 4 21.31 1.55 5.92
N ILE A 5 20.74 0.87 4.90
CA ILE A 5 19.29 0.67 4.76
C ILE A 5 19.01 -0.83 4.79
N GLU A 6 18.22 -1.25 5.77
CA GLU A 6 17.64 -2.60 5.80
C GLU A 6 16.57 -2.70 4.73
N ALA A 7 16.77 -3.58 3.77
CA ALA A 7 15.87 -3.87 2.67
C ALA A 7 15.85 -5.37 2.36
N GLN A 8 15.79 -6.18 3.41
CA GLN A 8 15.98 -7.64 3.36
C GLN A 8 15.17 -8.33 2.27
N ARG A 9 13.97 -7.82 1.96
CA ARG A 9 12.97 -8.53 1.12
C ARG A 9 12.90 -8.07 -0.32
N ILE A 10 13.62 -7.03 -0.73
CA ILE A 10 13.43 -6.44 -2.06
C ILE A 10 13.81 -7.36 -3.22
N PHE A 11 14.65 -8.39 -2.99
CA PHE A 11 15.03 -9.36 -4.03
C PHE A 11 14.12 -10.59 -4.11
N ARG A 12 13.00 -10.60 -3.36
CA ARG A 12 11.98 -11.65 -3.52
C ARG A 12 11.21 -11.49 -4.83
N THR A 13 10.85 -12.59 -5.45
CA THR A 13 9.96 -12.61 -6.63
C THR A 13 8.57 -12.07 -6.28
N ASN A 14 8.00 -12.53 -5.16
CA ASN A 14 6.70 -12.08 -4.66
C ASN A 14 6.87 -11.02 -3.57
N LYS A 15 6.86 -9.75 -3.98
CA LYS A 15 6.95 -8.60 -3.09
C LYS A 15 5.59 -8.21 -2.52
N HIS A 16 5.60 -7.74 -1.28
CA HIS A 16 4.44 -7.13 -0.63
C HIS A 16 4.56 -5.60 -0.63
N GLY A 17 3.50 -4.89 -0.22
CA GLY A 17 3.46 -3.42 -0.25
C GLY A 17 4.67 -2.75 0.42
N MET A 18 5.10 -3.21 1.61
CA MET A 18 6.28 -2.67 2.31
C MET A 18 7.59 -2.87 1.51
N ASP A 19 7.71 -4.00 0.82
CA ASP A 19 8.91 -4.32 0.02
C ASP A 19 8.99 -3.37 -1.20
N PHE A 20 7.85 -3.04 -1.81
CA PHE A 20 7.76 -2.04 -2.88
C PHE A 20 8.05 -0.64 -2.38
N VAL A 21 7.54 -0.24 -1.22
CA VAL A 21 7.84 1.06 -0.60
C VAL A 21 9.34 1.22 -0.39
N ALA A 22 10.00 0.21 0.19
CA ALA A 22 11.45 0.22 0.39
C ALA A 22 12.19 0.32 -0.96
N LEU A 23 11.84 -0.52 -1.93
CA LEU A 23 12.50 -0.57 -3.23
C LEU A 23 12.40 0.75 -4.00
N GLU A 24 11.20 1.29 -4.14
CA GLU A 24 10.98 2.52 -4.91
C GLU A 24 11.61 3.73 -4.22
N THR A 25 11.58 3.77 -2.89
CA THR A 25 12.28 4.81 -2.12
C THR A 25 13.79 4.74 -2.34
N ILE A 26 14.39 3.55 -2.29
CA ILE A 26 15.83 3.35 -2.52
C ILE A 26 16.21 3.73 -3.96
N ARG A 27 15.39 3.37 -4.95
CA ARG A 27 15.60 3.75 -6.35
C ARG A 27 15.63 5.27 -6.54
N GLU A 28 14.71 5.98 -5.88
CA GLU A 28 14.70 7.44 -5.97
C GLU A 28 15.86 8.07 -5.19
N LEU A 29 16.24 7.56 -4.02
CA LEU A 29 17.46 7.99 -3.32
C LEU A 29 18.70 7.82 -4.22
N GLN A 30 18.81 6.71 -4.94
CA GLN A 30 19.90 6.46 -5.88
C GLN A 30 19.99 7.51 -6.99
N LYS A 31 18.84 8.04 -7.44
CA LYS A 31 18.76 9.06 -8.49
C LYS A 31 19.11 10.46 -7.97
N ILE A 32 18.53 10.84 -6.82
CA ILE A 32 18.54 12.23 -6.36
C ILE A 32 19.69 12.57 -5.43
N ASP A 33 20.25 11.59 -4.70
CA ASP A 33 21.35 11.84 -3.76
C ASP A 33 22.68 11.32 -4.29
N LYS A 34 23.67 12.20 -4.39
CA LYS A 34 25.03 11.90 -4.81
C LYS A 34 26.07 12.23 -3.73
N GLU A 35 25.62 12.73 -2.58
CA GLU A 35 26.50 13.18 -1.50
C GLU A 35 26.72 12.09 -0.45
N ASN A 36 25.68 11.27 -0.18
CA ASN A 36 25.75 10.22 0.82
C ASN A 36 26.17 8.89 0.18
N GLU A 37 26.81 8.03 0.98
CA GLU A 37 27.17 6.66 0.61
C GLU A 37 26.17 5.70 1.23
N TYR A 38 25.56 4.85 0.42
CA TYR A 38 24.49 3.94 0.82
C TYR A 38 24.94 2.48 0.81
N PHE A 39 24.60 1.75 1.87
CA PHE A 39 24.75 0.29 1.96
C PHE A 39 23.39 -0.35 2.10
N ILE A 40 22.90 -0.96 1.03
CA ILE A 40 21.59 -1.61 0.97
C ILE A 40 21.75 -3.07 1.39
N LEU A 41 21.23 -3.40 2.57
CA LEU A 41 21.38 -4.69 3.21
C LEU A 41 20.20 -5.59 2.84
N VAL A 42 20.45 -6.63 2.05
CA VAL A 42 19.43 -7.49 1.45
C VAL A 42 19.68 -8.96 1.76
N ALA A 43 18.63 -9.77 1.74
CA ALA A 43 18.79 -11.22 1.62
C ALA A 43 18.99 -11.60 0.13
N PRO A 44 19.70 -12.69 -0.17
CA PRO A 44 19.74 -13.22 -1.53
C PRO A 44 18.34 -13.52 -2.06
N GLY A 45 18.12 -13.26 -3.33
CA GLY A 45 16.85 -13.53 -4.02
C GLY A 45 17.04 -13.56 -5.54
N GLU A 46 16.01 -13.99 -6.25
CA GLU A 46 16.04 -14.17 -7.70
C GLU A 46 15.78 -12.86 -8.46
N ASP A 47 14.98 -11.98 -7.89
CA ASP A 47 14.63 -10.70 -8.53
C ASP A 47 15.69 -9.62 -8.23
N ARG A 48 16.61 -9.44 -9.17
CA ARG A 48 17.69 -8.45 -9.12
C ARG A 48 17.20 -7.04 -9.51
N CYS A 49 16.14 -6.58 -8.89
CA CYS A 49 15.43 -5.35 -9.21
C CYS A 49 16.17 -4.04 -8.87
N LEU A 50 17.30 -4.09 -8.19
CA LEU A 50 18.15 -2.95 -7.86
C LEU A 50 19.60 -3.25 -8.24
N SER A 51 20.25 -2.33 -8.97
CA SER A 51 21.67 -2.39 -9.32
C SER A 51 22.48 -1.41 -8.48
N PRO A 52 23.75 -1.70 -8.15
CA PRO A 52 24.62 -0.78 -7.45
C PRO A 52 24.95 0.46 -8.31
N SER A 53 25.39 1.54 -7.67
CA SER A 53 25.95 2.72 -8.31
C SER A 53 27.22 3.19 -7.59
N SER A 54 27.83 4.29 -8.04
CA SER A 54 29.08 4.80 -7.44
C SER A 54 29.00 5.05 -5.95
N ASN A 55 27.81 5.43 -5.44
CA ASN A 55 27.57 5.75 -4.04
C ASN A 55 26.52 4.84 -3.37
N MET A 56 26.09 3.77 -4.04
CA MET A 56 25.11 2.82 -3.50
C MET A 56 25.58 1.37 -3.69
N HIS A 57 25.89 0.72 -2.59
CA HIS A 57 26.44 -0.63 -2.52
C HIS A 57 25.38 -1.62 -2.04
N ILE A 58 25.29 -2.77 -2.72
CA ILE A 58 24.38 -3.85 -2.32
C ILE A 58 25.18 -4.87 -1.49
N VAL A 59 24.71 -5.10 -0.26
CA VAL A 59 25.33 -6.04 0.66
C VAL A 59 24.37 -7.21 0.91
N GLU A 60 24.67 -8.36 0.29
CA GLU A 60 23.89 -9.57 0.49
C GLU A 60 24.29 -10.31 1.76
N ILE A 61 23.30 -10.57 2.61
CA ILE A 61 23.47 -11.26 3.88
C ILE A 61 22.67 -12.56 3.85
N LYS A 62 23.35 -13.69 3.81
CA LYS A 62 22.71 -15.01 3.91
C LYS A 62 22.39 -15.34 5.35
N CYS A 63 21.14 -15.70 5.63
CA CYS A 63 20.72 -16.19 6.94
C CYS A 63 19.44 -17.03 6.80
N PRO A 64 19.27 -18.12 7.56
CA PRO A 64 18.18 -19.07 7.34
C PRO A 64 16.80 -18.51 7.73
N THR A 65 16.74 -17.59 8.68
CA THR A 65 15.46 -17.02 9.15
C THR A 65 15.53 -15.50 9.31
N TYR A 66 14.40 -14.84 9.18
CA TYR A 66 14.31 -13.39 9.36
C TYR A 66 14.77 -12.92 10.76
N PRO A 67 14.34 -13.52 11.89
CA PRO A 67 14.82 -13.10 13.21
C PRO A 67 16.33 -13.21 13.38
N LEU A 68 16.96 -14.29 12.91
CA LEU A 68 18.42 -14.44 12.97
C LEU A 68 19.12 -13.44 12.04
N TRP A 69 18.54 -13.20 10.88
CA TRP A 69 19.05 -12.20 9.95
C TRP A 69 19.07 -10.82 10.58
N GLU A 70 17.95 -10.38 11.16
CA GLU A 70 17.80 -9.07 11.76
C GLU A 70 18.57 -8.91 13.06
N GLN A 71 18.52 -9.91 13.98
CA GLN A 71 19.07 -9.77 15.32
C GLN A 71 20.56 -10.13 15.43
N ILE A 72 21.10 -10.89 14.46
CA ILE A 72 22.48 -11.38 14.53
C ILE A 72 23.29 -10.96 13.29
N ALA A 73 22.83 -11.29 12.10
CA ALA A 73 23.60 -11.08 10.87
C ALA A 73 23.70 -9.60 10.50
N LEU A 74 22.61 -8.85 10.61
CA LEU A 74 22.56 -7.42 10.38
C LEU A 74 23.50 -6.64 11.33
N PRO A 75 23.47 -6.81 12.66
CA PRO A 75 24.43 -6.16 13.55
C PRO A 75 25.90 -6.50 13.25
N ARG A 76 26.18 -7.74 12.80
CA ARG A 76 27.55 -8.12 12.38
C ARG A 76 27.99 -7.38 11.11
N ALA A 77 27.07 -7.19 10.15
CA ALA A 77 27.34 -6.41 8.95
C ALA A 77 27.59 -4.93 9.29
N LEU A 78 26.78 -4.33 10.18
CA LEU A 78 26.97 -2.95 10.64
C LEU A 78 28.34 -2.73 11.28
N LYS A 79 28.84 -3.67 12.08
CA LYS A 79 30.20 -3.58 12.68
C LYS A 79 31.32 -3.55 11.64
N LYS A 80 31.10 -4.19 10.46
CA LYS A 80 32.08 -4.19 9.35
C LYS A 80 31.99 -2.92 8.53
N ILE A 81 30.77 -2.49 8.20
CA ILE A 81 30.49 -1.33 7.35
C ILE A 81 30.80 -0.03 8.11
N LYS A 82 30.50 0.01 9.40
CA LYS A 82 30.58 1.20 10.28
C LYS A 82 29.84 2.39 9.68
N PRO A 83 28.52 2.26 9.43
CA PRO A 83 27.71 3.37 8.93
C PRO A 83 27.47 4.39 10.05
N ASP A 84 27.15 5.62 9.67
CA ASP A 84 26.77 6.67 10.59
C ASP A 84 25.36 6.44 11.17
N MET A 85 24.49 5.76 10.39
CA MET A 85 23.12 5.40 10.80
C MET A 85 22.61 4.14 10.12
N LEU A 86 21.57 3.54 10.72
CA LEU A 86 20.76 2.46 10.13
C LEU A 86 19.31 2.93 9.95
N HIS A 87 18.77 2.74 8.75
CA HIS A 87 17.33 2.84 8.51
C HIS A 87 16.72 1.45 8.29
N CYS A 88 15.82 1.02 9.16
CA CYS A 88 15.05 -0.22 9.01
C CYS A 88 13.69 0.09 8.39
N THR A 89 13.36 -0.59 7.27
CA THR A 89 12.18 -0.25 6.43
C THR A 89 10.97 -1.14 6.66
N SER A 90 11.05 -2.16 7.54
CA SER A 90 10.07 -3.25 7.59
C SER A 90 9.43 -3.48 8.97
N ASN A 91 9.06 -2.42 9.69
CA ASN A 91 8.39 -2.42 11.00
C ASN A 91 9.25 -2.92 12.18
N THR A 92 10.40 -3.53 11.97
CA THR A 92 11.26 -4.06 13.03
C THR A 92 12.72 -3.68 12.78
N ALA A 93 13.55 -3.82 13.81
CA ALA A 93 14.99 -3.54 13.76
C ALA A 93 15.75 -4.41 14.77
N PRO A 94 17.08 -4.46 14.72
CA PRO A 94 17.87 -5.11 15.76
C PRO A 94 17.63 -4.48 17.14
N ILE A 95 17.33 -5.29 18.15
CA ILE A 95 17.19 -4.83 19.54
C ILE A 95 18.50 -4.22 20.05
N ARG A 96 19.65 -4.77 19.61
CA ARG A 96 20.97 -4.23 19.90
C ARG A 96 21.55 -3.60 18.64
N CYS A 97 21.25 -2.32 18.43
CA CYS A 97 21.81 -1.52 17.35
C CYS A 97 22.98 -0.68 17.88
N SER A 98 24.13 -0.71 17.20
CA SER A 98 25.33 0.02 17.58
C SER A 98 25.46 1.39 16.94
N VAL A 99 24.50 1.79 16.13
CA VAL A 99 24.45 3.05 15.39
C VAL A 99 23.08 3.70 15.55
N PRO A 100 22.95 5.01 15.35
CA PRO A 100 21.66 5.71 15.32
C PRO A 100 20.64 5.00 14.44
N LEU A 101 19.44 4.79 14.97
CA LEU A 101 18.38 4.00 14.31
C LEU A 101 17.23 4.88 13.83
N VAL A 102 16.92 4.79 12.57
CA VAL A 102 15.65 5.24 11.97
C VAL A 102 14.79 4.03 11.67
N LEU A 103 13.52 4.09 12.03
CA LEU A 103 12.57 2.99 11.81
C LEU A 103 11.39 3.46 10.98
N THR A 104 11.12 2.80 9.85
CA THR A 104 9.81 2.90 9.19
C THR A 104 8.85 1.91 9.80
N LEU A 105 7.86 2.43 10.52
CA LEU A 105 6.75 1.68 11.13
C LEU A 105 5.48 1.96 10.31
N HIS A 106 5.14 1.06 9.41
CA HIS A 106 4.03 1.24 8.47
C HIS A 106 2.66 1.23 9.14
N ASP A 107 2.50 0.42 10.18
CA ASP A 107 1.27 0.27 10.96
C ASP A 107 1.56 -0.39 12.31
N ILE A 108 0.52 -0.40 13.16
CA ILE A 108 0.52 -1.08 14.45
C ILE A 108 -0.55 -2.16 14.57
N ILE A 109 -0.96 -2.75 13.45
CA ILE A 109 -1.99 -3.83 13.41
C ILE A 109 -1.60 -5.00 14.34
N PHE A 110 -0.31 -5.24 14.55
CA PHE A 110 0.17 -6.26 15.47
C PHE A 110 -0.16 -5.98 16.96
N LEU A 111 -0.58 -4.76 17.32
CA LEU A 111 -1.05 -4.40 18.67
C LEU A 111 -2.57 -4.60 18.82
N GLU A 112 -3.31 -4.66 17.72
CA GLU A 112 -4.76 -4.79 17.75
C GLU A 112 -5.19 -6.17 18.27
N LYS A 113 -6.43 -6.24 18.83
CA LYS A 113 -7.02 -7.51 19.25
C LYS A 113 -7.17 -8.42 18.03
N ARG A 114 -6.71 -9.65 18.19
CA ARG A 114 -6.69 -10.63 17.13
C ARG A 114 -8.09 -11.15 16.87
N GLN A 115 -8.59 -11.02 15.65
CA GLN A 115 -9.75 -11.81 15.21
C GLN A 115 -9.27 -13.24 14.91
N HIS A 116 -10.00 -14.24 15.41
CA HIS A 116 -9.72 -15.67 15.20
C HIS A 116 -10.05 -16.05 13.75
N ASN A 117 -9.11 -15.82 12.83
CA ASN A 117 -9.18 -16.35 11.48
C ASN A 117 -7.99 -17.28 11.24
N ASN A 118 -8.20 -18.31 10.41
CA ASN A 118 -7.21 -19.34 10.01
C ASN A 118 -5.96 -18.71 9.34
N ARG A 119 -5.07 -18.13 10.16
CA ARG A 119 -3.78 -17.59 9.68
C ARG A 119 -2.71 -18.68 9.73
N SER A 120 -1.79 -18.64 8.76
CA SER A 120 -0.67 -19.58 8.72
C SER A 120 0.23 -19.43 9.96
N ILE A 121 0.94 -20.51 10.33
CA ILE A 121 1.93 -20.51 11.43
C ILE A 121 2.94 -19.38 11.25
N TYR A 122 3.37 -19.11 10.01
CA TYR A 122 4.32 -18.05 9.66
C TYR A 122 3.78 -16.65 9.98
N GLN A 123 2.52 -16.38 9.65
CA GLN A 123 1.88 -15.09 9.99
C GLN A 123 1.75 -14.90 11.50
N ASN A 124 1.51 -15.99 12.22
CA ASN A 124 1.44 -16.01 13.68
C ASN A 124 2.79 -15.65 14.30
N MET A 125 3.86 -16.30 13.84
CA MET A 125 5.23 -16.02 14.31
C MET A 125 5.62 -14.57 14.04
N GLY A 126 5.31 -14.01 12.87
CA GLY A 126 5.58 -12.62 12.52
C GLY A 126 4.83 -11.64 13.43
N TRP A 127 3.60 -11.96 13.83
CA TRP A 127 2.81 -11.14 14.75
C TRP A 127 3.44 -11.11 16.16
N TYR A 128 3.81 -12.27 16.72
CA TYR A 128 4.49 -12.35 18.04
C TYR A 128 5.86 -11.67 18.01
N TYR A 129 6.61 -11.85 16.92
CA TYR A 129 7.91 -11.22 16.74
C TYR A 129 7.83 -9.70 16.81
N ARG A 130 6.89 -9.09 16.08
CA ARG A 130 6.68 -7.63 16.12
C ARG A 130 6.27 -7.14 17.50
N ARG A 131 5.35 -7.82 18.18
CA ARG A 131 4.93 -7.49 19.56
C ARG A 131 6.10 -7.56 20.55
N PHE A 132 7.05 -8.45 20.32
CA PHE A 132 8.22 -8.57 21.15
C PHE A 132 9.29 -7.53 20.83
N VAL A 133 9.59 -7.32 19.54
CA VAL A 133 10.70 -6.48 19.08
C VAL A 133 10.35 -5.00 19.14
N VAL A 134 9.20 -4.58 18.61
CA VAL A 134 8.89 -3.16 18.43
C VAL A 134 8.96 -2.37 19.73
N PRO A 135 8.32 -2.76 20.85
CA PRO A 135 8.43 -1.99 22.10
C PRO A 135 9.88 -1.87 22.65
N ARG A 136 10.75 -2.81 22.27
CA ARG A 136 12.15 -2.83 22.76
C ARG A 136 13.09 -1.96 21.94
N ILE A 137 12.76 -1.71 20.67
CA ILE A 137 13.59 -0.88 19.80
C ILE A 137 13.20 0.59 19.82
N LEU A 138 11.93 0.92 20.14
CA LEU A 138 11.43 2.30 20.16
C LEU A 138 12.32 3.26 20.98
N PRO A 139 12.76 2.92 22.20
CA PRO A 139 13.60 3.83 22.99
C PRO A 139 14.95 4.14 22.35
N SER A 140 15.43 3.28 21.43
CA SER A 140 16.70 3.46 20.70
C SER A 140 16.53 4.13 19.35
N CYS A 141 15.28 4.35 18.89
CA CYS A 141 15.01 5.02 17.64
C CYS A 141 15.26 6.53 17.77
N GLN A 142 16.13 7.07 16.95
CA GLN A 142 16.31 8.53 16.80
C GLN A 142 15.12 9.17 16.09
N LYS A 143 14.53 8.46 15.14
CA LYS A 143 13.34 8.87 14.43
C LYS A 143 12.51 7.67 14.00
N ILE A 144 11.19 7.82 14.11
CA ILE A 144 10.21 6.88 13.57
C ILE A 144 9.53 7.54 12.39
N ILE A 145 9.40 6.80 11.30
CA ILE A 145 8.73 7.23 10.08
C ILE A 145 7.50 6.35 9.89
N THR A 146 6.41 6.96 9.46
CA THR A 146 5.21 6.21 9.06
C THR A 146 4.64 6.79 7.77
N VAL A 147 3.62 6.14 7.20
CA VAL A 147 3.19 6.38 5.82
C VAL A 147 2.06 7.41 5.66
N SER A 148 1.39 7.79 6.77
CA SER A 148 0.30 8.79 6.76
C SER A 148 0.20 9.50 8.10
N ASN A 149 -0.43 10.69 8.12
CA ASN A 149 -0.71 11.38 9.37
C ASN A 149 -1.71 10.62 10.25
N PHE A 150 -2.64 9.89 9.62
CA PHE A 150 -3.54 9.00 10.33
C PHE A 150 -2.76 7.93 11.12
N GLU A 151 -1.82 7.22 10.48
CA GLU A 151 -0.99 6.24 11.19
C GLU A 151 -0.03 6.91 12.19
N CYS A 152 0.51 8.09 11.84
CA CYS A 152 1.36 8.86 12.74
C CYS A 152 0.66 9.11 14.08
N LYS A 153 -0.56 9.64 14.05
CA LYS A 153 -1.37 9.89 15.24
C LYS A 153 -1.68 8.60 16.01
N ARG A 154 -2.09 7.54 15.31
CA ARG A 154 -2.39 6.24 15.94
C ARG A 154 -1.18 5.61 16.61
N ILE A 155 -0.02 5.63 15.93
CA ILE A 155 1.23 5.08 16.47
C ILE A 155 1.66 5.89 17.69
N GLN A 156 1.59 7.21 17.61
CA GLN A 156 1.92 8.12 18.69
C GLN A 156 1.06 7.84 19.93
N GLU A 157 -0.25 7.76 19.78
CA GLU A 157 -1.19 7.47 20.87
C GLU A 157 -0.97 6.07 21.47
N ALA A 158 -0.82 5.04 20.63
CA ALA A 158 -0.74 3.65 21.08
C ALA A 158 0.61 3.30 21.74
N LEU A 159 1.68 4.00 21.37
CA LEU A 159 3.05 3.74 21.85
C LEU A 159 3.58 4.86 22.74
N HIS A 160 2.74 5.85 23.07
CA HIS A 160 3.07 7.00 23.94
C HIS A 160 4.33 7.74 23.49
N LEU A 161 4.44 8.04 22.17
CA LEU A 161 5.58 8.72 21.59
C LEU A 161 5.39 10.24 21.63
N GLU A 162 6.49 10.97 21.82
CA GLU A 162 6.49 12.41 21.66
C GLU A 162 6.33 12.80 20.18
N PRO A 163 5.70 13.96 19.86
CA PRO A 163 5.45 14.40 18.48
C PRO A 163 6.73 14.46 17.62
N GLU A 164 7.84 14.84 18.22
CA GLU A 164 9.14 14.98 17.56
C GLU A 164 9.74 13.63 17.16
N GLN A 165 9.38 12.55 17.86
CA GLN A 165 9.91 11.21 17.61
C GLN A 165 9.38 10.56 16.35
N ILE A 166 8.18 10.95 15.86
CA ILE A 166 7.53 10.33 14.71
C ILE A 166 7.17 11.37 13.65
N THR A 167 7.26 10.98 12.39
CA THR A 167 6.91 11.85 11.24
C THR A 167 6.26 11.02 10.13
N ALA A 168 5.20 11.54 9.53
CA ALA A 168 4.61 10.95 8.35
C ALA A 168 5.42 11.32 7.10
N VAL A 169 5.77 10.31 6.31
CA VAL A 169 6.37 10.43 4.98
C VAL A 169 5.49 9.66 4.00
N TYR A 170 4.79 10.38 3.15
CA TYR A 170 3.85 9.77 2.22
C TYR A 170 4.55 8.92 1.18
N ASN A 171 3.93 7.81 0.83
CA ASN A 171 4.35 6.99 -0.28
C ASN A 171 4.06 7.68 -1.61
N GLY A 172 4.85 7.35 -2.62
CA GLY A 172 4.51 7.62 -4.01
C GLY A 172 3.67 6.51 -4.62
N PHE A 173 3.46 6.62 -5.91
CA PHE A 173 2.95 5.55 -6.78
C PHE A 173 3.82 5.47 -8.04
N SER A 174 3.73 4.38 -8.78
CA SER A 174 4.60 4.19 -9.95
C SER A 174 4.17 5.04 -11.14
N LYS A 175 5.12 5.66 -11.82
CA LYS A 175 4.88 6.52 -13.01
C LYS A 175 4.27 5.78 -14.21
N HIS A 176 4.25 4.45 -14.22
CA HIS A 176 3.57 3.70 -15.27
C HIS A 176 2.03 3.78 -15.15
N PHE A 177 1.48 4.18 -13.99
CA PHE A 177 0.07 4.54 -13.85
C PHE A 177 -0.17 5.94 -14.41
N HIS A 178 -0.79 6.00 -15.57
CA HIS A 178 -1.22 7.20 -16.28
C HIS A 178 -2.38 6.84 -17.21
N PRO A 179 -3.15 7.82 -17.72
CA PRO A 179 -4.25 7.52 -18.63
C PRO A 179 -3.78 6.80 -19.89
N ILE A 180 -4.41 5.66 -20.20
CA ILE A 180 -4.14 4.87 -21.40
C ILE A 180 -5.20 5.21 -22.47
N GLY A 181 -4.76 5.68 -23.64
CA GLY A 181 -5.68 6.16 -24.69
C GLY A 181 -6.53 5.06 -25.36
N GLN A 182 -6.11 3.80 -25.33
CA GLN A 182 -6.82 2.65 -25.90
C GLN A 182 -6.72 1.46 -24.93
N PRO A 183 -7.36 1.57 -23.75
CA PRO A 183 -7.26 0.54 -22.72
C PRO A 183 -7.83 -0.81 -23.16
N GLU A 184 -8.80 -0.83 -24.08
CA GLU A 184 -9.46 -2.03 -24.61
C GLU A 184 -8.48 -3.02 -25.24
N LYS A 185 -7.34 -2.59 -25.75
CA LYS A 185 -6.29 -3.48 -26.28
C LYS A 185 -5.75 -4.43 -25.23
N VAL A 186 -5.80 -4.03 -23.96
CA VAL A 186 -5.34 -4.84 -22.82
C VAL A 186 -6.51 -5.41 -22.05
N THR A 187 -7.56 -4.61 -21.77
CA THR A 187 -8.67 -5.04 -20.93
C THR A 187 -9.42 -6.23 -21.50
N ARG A 188 -9.55 -6.34 -22.84
CA ARG A 188 -10.19 -7.50 -23.50
C ARG A 188 -9.53 -8.86 -23.28
N LYS A 189 -8.30 -8.89 -22.73
CA LYS A 189 -7.69 -10.13 -22.28
C LYS A 189 -8.35 -10.68 -21.00
N TYR A 190 -9.03 -9.82 -20.25
CA TYR A 190 -9.53 -10.09 -18.91
C TYR A 190 -11.04 -9.87 -18.77
N ILE A 191 -11.60 -8.97 -19.58
CA ILE A 191 -12.95 -8.40 -19.40
C ILE A 191 -13.65 -8.38 -20.75
N ASP A 192 -14.89 -8.87 -20.79
CA ASP A 192 -15.75 -9.00 -21.98
C ASP A 192 -16.72 -7.81 -22.19
N THR A 193 -16.50 -6.71 -21.45
CA THR A 193 -17.32 -5.50 -21.54
C THR A 193 -16.44 -4.25 -21.63
N ASP A 194 -16.91 -3.23 -22.35
CA ASP A 194 -16.18 -1.98 -22.57
C ASP A 194 -16.35 -0.99 -21.41
N LYS A 195 -17.42 -1.11 -20.61
CA LYS A 195 -17.68 -0.27 -19.44
C LYS A 195 -17.85 -1.15 -18.22
N TYR A 196 -17.12 -0.87 -17.15
CA TYR A 196 -17.15 -1.65 -15.91
C TYR A 196 -16.74 -0.82 -14.69
N ILE A 197 -17.27 -1.21 -13.53
CA ILE A 197 -16.79 -0.78 -12.23
C ILE A 197 -15.66 -1.74 -11.82
N PHE A 198 -14.56 -1.24 -11.28
CA PHE A 198 -13.44 -2.07 -10.87
C PHE A 198 -13.34 -2.17 -9.35
N PHE A 199 -13.06 -3.37 -8.84
CA PHE A 199 -12.84 -3.65 -7.43
C PHE A 199 -11.69 -4.65 -7.25
N LEU A 200 -10.75 -4.33 -6.35
CA LEU A 200 -9.71 -5.27 -5.91
C LEU A 200 -10.23 -6.09 -4.74
N GLY A 201 -10.69 -7.30 -5.04
CA GLY A 201 -11.27 -8.21 -4.07
C GLY A 201 -10.23 -8.80 -3.12
N ASN A 202 -10.66 -9.12 -1.91
CA ASN A 202 -9.82 -9.80 -0.93
C ASN A 202 -10.66 -10.51 0.13
N THR A 203 -10.16 -11.61 0.69
CA THR A 203 -10.81 -12.35 1.78
C THR A 203 -10.56 -11.75 3.17
N ASP A 204 -9.63 -10.81 3.31
CA ASP A 204 -9.41 -10.13 4.59
C ASP A 204 -10.62 -9.24 4.91
N PRO A 205 -11.30 -9.41 6.07
CA PRO A 205 -12.48 -8.62 6.44
C PRO A 205 -12.28 -7.10 6.36
N LYS A 206 -11.04 -6.63 6.58
CA LYS A 206 -10.72 -5.19 6.47
C LYS A 206 -10.89 -4.63 5.06
N LYS A 207 -10.91 -5.48 4.02
CA LYS A 207 -11.13 -5.07 2.62
C LYS A 207 -12.60 -4.91 2.26
N ASN A 208 -13.52 -5.29 3.17
CA ASN A 208 -14.94 -5.00 3.10
C ASN A 208 -15.67 -5.60 1.88
N THR A 209 -15.19 -6.73 1.37
CA THR A 209 -15.70 -7.33 0.13
C THR A 209 -17.20 -7.61 0.19
N ASN A 210 -17.70 -8.20 1.29
CA ASN A 210 -19.13 -8.54 1.44
C ASN A 210 -20.02 -7.30 1.32
N ARG A 211 -19.70 -6.20 2.05
CA ARG A 211 -20.51 -4.98 1.97
C ARG A 211 -20.39 -4.28 0.63
N THR A 212 -19.22 -4.33 0.00
CA THR A 212 -19.04 -3.78 -1.36
C THR A 212 -19.92 -4.51 -2.37
N LEU A 213 -20.05 -5.84 -2.28
CA LEU A 213 -20.97 -6.60 -3.13
C LEU A 213 -22.43 -6.28 -2.86
N LYS A 214 -22.84 -6.13 -1.59
CA LYS A 214 -24.20 -5.69 -1.24
C LYS A 214 -24.51 -4.30 -1.76
N ALA A 215 -23.56 -3.37 -1.60
CA ALA A 215 -23.70 -2.01 -2.13
C ALA A 215 -23.85 -2.00 -3.65
N TYR A 216 -23.06 -2.85 -4.35
CA TYR A 216 -23.22 -3.04 -5.78
C TYR A 216 -24.60 -3.60 -6.14
N GLY A 217 -25.15 -4.51 -5.33
CA GLY A 217 -26.51 -5.03 -5.49
C GLY A 217 -27.56 -3.92 -5.43
N ILE A 218 -27.49 -3.06 -4.42
CA ILE A 218 -28.40 -1.91 -4.29
C ILE A 218 -28.28 -0.96 -5.50
N TYR A 219 -27.05 -0.71 -5.96
CA TYR A 219 -26.81 0.07 -7.18
C TYR A 219 -27.46 -0.59 -8.39
N ALA A 220 -27.24 -1.89 -8.61
CA ALA A 220 -27.72 -2.63 -9.76
C ALA A 220 -29.27 -2.72 -9.82
N GLU A 221 -29.95 -2.78 -8.67
CA GLU A 221 -31.42 -2.75 -8.57
C GLU A 221 -32.01 -1.36 -8.90
N ARG A 222 -31.25 -0.30 -8.66
CA ARG A 222 -31.73 1.10 -8.85
C ARG A 222 -31.33 1.69 -10.19
N SER A 223 -30.23 1.22 -10.80
CA SER A 223 -29.77 1.66 -12.11
C SER A 223 -30.64 1.08 -13.22
N GLN A 224 -30.97 1.89 -14.24
CA GLN A 224 -31.66 1.43 -15.45
C GLN A 224 -30.75 0.56 -16.34
N HIS A 225 -29.44 0.82 -16.30
CA HIS A 225 -28.42 0.13 -17.11
C HIS A 225 -27.19 -0.19 -16.25
N PRO A 226 -27.29 -1.13 -15.31
CA PRO A 226 -26.23 -1.39 -14.34
C PRO A 226 -24.91 -1.75 -15.01
N VAL A 227 -23.87 -1.00 -14.69
CA VAL A 227 -22.51 -1.22 -15.19
C VAL A 227 -21.92 -2.46 -14.50
N PRO A 228 -21.40 -3.46 -15.25
CA PRO A 228 -20.83 -4.67 -14.66
C PRO A 228 -19.72 -4.39 -13.67
N LEU A 229 -19.62 -5.23 -12.62
CA LEU A 229 -18.54 -5.17 -11.63
C LEU A 229 -17.46 -6.20 -11.95
N VAL A 230 -16.25 -5.72 -12.14
CA VAL A 230 -15.03 -6.54 -12.30
C VAL A 230 -14.33 -6.68 -10.96
N ILE A 231 -14.14 -7.91 -10.51
CA ILE A 231 -13.55 -8.24 -9.21
C ILE A 231 -12.24 -9.00 -9.47
N ALA A 232 -11.10 -8.31 -9.36
CA ALA A 232 -9.79 -8.94 -9.46
C ALA A 232 -9.34 -9.57 -8.12
N ASP A 233 -8.31 -10.41 -8.18
CA ASP A 233 -7.63 -11.07 -7.06
C ASP A 233 -8.48 -12.06 -6.22
N LEU A 234 -9.76 -12.24 -6.54
CA LEU A 234 -10.60 -13.27 -5.95
C LEU A 234 -11.00 -14.33 -7.00
N LYS A 235 -11.05 -15.58 -6.55
CA LYS A 235 -11.53 -16.69 -7.36
C LYS A 235 -13.06 -16.78 -7.30
N GLU A 236 -13.68 -17.15 -8.41
CA GLU A 236 -15.15 -17.30 -8.53
C GLU A 236 -15.79 -18.10 -7.37
N PRO A 237 -15.27 -19.27 -6.92
CA PRO A 237 -15.91 -20.02 -5.83
C PRO A 237 -15.96 -19.25 -4.51
N ILE A 238 -15.01 -18.34 -4.25
CA ILE A 238 -15.03 -17.50 -3.04
C ILE A 238 -16.15 -16.47 -3.15
N ILE A 239 -16.31 -15.87 -4.33
CA ILE A 239 -17.35 -14.88 -4.58
C ILE A 239 -18.72 -15.55 -4.54
N ASP A 240 -18.89 -16.72 -5.16
CA ASP A 240 -20.13 -17.50 -5.11
C ASP A 240 -20.56 -17.86 -3.66
N ALA A 241 -19.58 -18.16 -2.81
CA ALA A 241 -19.86 -18.40 -1.39
C ALA A 241 -20.37 -17.12 -0.69
N ILE A 242 -19.77 -15.96 -0.98
CA ILE A 242 -20.22 -14.66 -0.44
C ILE A 242 -21.62 -14.32 -0.97
N LEU A 243 -21.87 -14.47 -2.28
CA LEU A 243 -23.16 -14.19 -2.89
C LEU A 243 -24.28 -15.02 -2.23
N LYS A 244 -24.01 -16.29 -1.98
CA LYS A 244 -24.96 -17.20 -1.31
C LYS A 244 -25.18 -16.83 0.16
N GLU A 245 -24.12 -16.53 0.90
CA GLU A 245 -24.19 -16.08 2.30
C GLU A 245 -25.03 -14.82 2.46
N GLU A 246 -24.81 -13.85 1.57
CA GLU A 246 -25.49 -12.57 1.60
C GLU A 246 -26.84 -12.55 0.85
N LYS A 247 -27.23 -13.68 0.20
CA LYS A 247 -28.48 -13.86 -0.57
C LYS A 247 -28.62 -12.89 -1.76
N ILE A 248 -27.52 -12.70 -2.47
CA ILE A 248 -27.41 -11.80 -3.64
C ILE A 248 -26.92 -12.53 -4.91
N GLU A 249 -27.23 -13.84 -5.04
CA GLU A 249 -26.81 -14.67 -6.19
C GLU A 249 -27.33 -14.14 -7.54
N HIS A 250 -28.43 -13.41 -7.53
CA HIS A 250 -28.99 -12.78 -8.73
C HIS A 250 -28.04 -11.76 -9.40
N LEU A 251 -27.01 -11.28 -8.70
CA LEU A 251 -25.99 -10.39 -9.24
C LEU A 251 -24.97 -11.10 -10.14
N LYS A 252 -24.86 -12.45 -10.08
CA LYS A 252 -23.84 -13.21 -10.80
C LYS A 252 -23.71 -12.87 -12.29
N PRO A 253 -24.78 -12.61 -13.06
CA PRO A 253 -24.68 -12.23 -14.46
C PRO A 253 -23.96 -10.88 -14.70
N LEU A 254 -23.94 -10.00 -13.71
CA LEU A 254 -23.32 -8.67 -13.77
C LEU A 254 -21.87 -8.66 -13.28
N LEU A 255 -21.35 -9.80 -12.79
CA LEU A 255 -20.01 -9.88 -12.21
C LEU A 255 -19.02 -10.50 -13.20
N ARG A 256 -17.75 -10.05 -13.14
CA ARG A 256 -16.64 -10.58 -13.93
C ARG A 256 -15.46 -10.88 -13.01
N TYR A 257 -14.79 -12.01 -13.22
CA TYR A 257 -13.74 -12.56 -12.35
C TYR A 257 -12.46 -12.82 -13.14
N PRO A 258 -11.69 -11.79 -13.51
CA PRO A 258 -10.48 -11.97 -14.31
C PRO A 258 -9.36 -12.71 -13.56
N GLY A 259 -9.52 -12.95 -12.25
CA GLY A 259 -8.46 -13.50 -11.43
C GLY A 259 -7.35 -12.48 -11.15
N TYR A 260 -6.11 -12.95 -11.12
CA TYR A 260 -4.94 -12.08 -10.93
C TYR A 260 -4.62 -11.31 -12.21
N ILE A 261 -4.47 -10.00 -12.09
CA ILE A 261 -4.05 -9.11 -13.18
C ILE A 261 -2.63 -8.63 -12.89
N PRO A 262 -1.68 -8.83 -13.81
CA PRO A 262 -0.31 -8.32 -13.65
C PRO A 262 -0.28 -6.80 -13.48
N ASN A 263 0.65 -6.32 -12.64
CA ASN A 263 0.79 -4.88 -12.38
C ASN A 263 1.04 -4.06 -13.66
N THR A 264 1.69 -4.64 -14.66
CA THR A 264 1.93 -4.03 -15.98
C THR A 264 0.64 -3.75 -16.75
N ASP A 265 -0.43 -4.51 -16.52
CA ASP A 265 -1.70 -4.39 -17.23
C ASP A 265 -2.72 -3.54 -16.42
N LEU A 266 -2.49 -3.35 -15.11
CA LEU A 266 -3.37 -2.55 -14.24
C LEU A 266 -3.63 -1.11 -14.71
N PRO A 267 -2.67 -0.36 -15.30
CA PRO A 267 -2.96 0.97 -15.82
C PRO A 267 -4.08 0.99 -16.88
N ALA A 268 -4.13 -0.02 -17.75
CA ALA A 268 -5.21 -0.14 -18.74
C ALA A 268 -6.54 -0.53 -18.07
N ILE A 269 -6.49 -1.41 -17.05
CA ILE A 269 -7.68 -1.80 -16.29
C ILE A 269 -8.27 -0.59 -15.54
N TYR A 270 -7.43 0.22 -14.88
CA TYR A 270 -7.92 1.45 -14.27
C TYR A 270 -8.46 2.41 -15.33
N SER A 271 -7.70 2.70 -16.40
CA SER A 271 -8.12 3.67 -17.42
C SER A 271 -9.42 3.29 -18.16
N GLY A 272 -9.72 2.01 -18.30
CA GLY A 272 -10.97 1.50 -18.89
C GLY A 272 -12.13 1.44 -17.89
N ALA A 273 -11.87 1.56 -16.59
CA ALA A 273 -12.90 1.46 -15.58
C ALA A 273 -13.74 2.75 -15.50
N PHE A 274 -15.06 2.59 -15.41
CA PHE A 274 -16.00 3.67 -15.13
C PHE A 274 -15.77 4.27 -13.73
N ALA A 275 -15.56 3.42 -12.74
CA ALA A 275 -15.24 3.83 -11.37
C ALA A 275 -14.39 2.76 -10.69
N PHE A 276 -13.59 3.15 -9.71
CA PHE A 276 -12.85 2.24 -8.84
C PHE A 276 -13.43 2.28 -7.42
N LEU A 277 -13.82 1.12 -6.91
CA LEU A 277 -14.30 0.95 -5.54
C LEU A 277 -13.13 0.57 -4.63
N TYR A 278 -12.85 1.39 -3.62
CA TYR A 278 -11.85 1.11 -2.60
C TYR A 278 -12.41 1.39 -1.21
N THR A 279 -13.37 0.56 -0.81
CA THR A 279 -14.24 0.73 0.36
C THR A 279 -13.72 -0.01 1.60
N SER A 280 -12.40 -0.16 1.72
CA SER A 280 -11.74 -0.83 2.84
C SER A 280 -12.13 -0.23 4.19
N LEU A 281 -12.16 -1.07 5.23
CA LEU A 281 -12.39 -0.63 6.62
C LEU A 281 -11.09 -0.15 7.29
N ARG A 282 -9.94 -0.59 6.76
CA ARG A 282 -8.64 -0.30 7.37
C ARG A 282 -7.52 -0.27 6.34
N GLU A 283 -6.94 0.90 6.15
CA GLU A 283 -5.73 1.11 5.35
C GLU A 283 -4.77 2.05 6.06
N SER A 284 -3.48 1.78 5.91
CA SER A 284 -2.44 2.66 6.44
C SER A 284 -2.07 3.79 5.48
N PHE A 285 -2.35 3.60 4.16
CA PHE A 285 -2.13 4.60 3.13
C PHE A 285 -3.16 4.51 2.00
N GLY A 286 -3.11 3.47 1.15
CA GLY A 286 -4.04 3.30 0.03
C GLY A 286 -3.44 3.69 -1.32
N ILE A 287 -2.28 3.11 -1.69
CA ILE A 287 -1.65 3.33 -3.00
C ILE A 287 -2.62 3.12 -4.17
N PRO A 288 -3.52 2.10 -4.18
CA PRO A 288 -4.48 1.89 -5.27
C PRO A 288 -5.40 3.08 -5.56
N ILE A 289 -5.69 3.93 -4.57
CA ILE A 289 -6.44 5.18 -4.78
C ILE A 289 -5.67 6.10 -5.74
N LEU A 290 -4.37 6.26 -5.50
CA LEU A 290 -3.51 7.12 -6.34
C LEU A 290 -3.32 6.52 -7.74
N GLU A 291 -3.19 5.20 -7.84
CA GLU A 291 -3.06 4.48 -9.12
C GLU A 291 -4.30 4.69 -10.01
N ALA A 292 -5.49 4.49 -9.45
CA ALA A 292 -6.74 4.72 -10.16
C ALA A 292 -6.92 6.20 -10.57
N MET A 293 -6.70 7.14 -9.64
CA MET A 293 -6.75 8.57 -9.93
C MET A 293 -5.72 8.99 -10.99
N ALA A 294 -4.53 8.41 -10.97
CA ALA A 294 -3.49 8.69 -11.97
C ALA A 294 -3.87 8.21 -13.37
N CYS A 295 -4.67 7.15 -13.46
CA CYS A 295 -5.22 6.63 -14.71
C CYS A 295 -6.48 7.38 -15.19
N GLY A 296 -6.94 8.40 -14.46
CA GLY A 296 -8.13 9.17 -14.80
C GLY A 296 -9.45 8.52 -14.37
N THR A 297 -9.42 7.57 -13.45
CA THR A 297 -10.60 6.84 -12.98
C THR A 297 -11.17 7.50 -11.73
N PRO A 298 -12.47 7.84 -11.66
CA PRO A 298 -13.15 8.24 -10.45
C PRO A 298 -13.03 7.18 -9.36
N VAL A 299 -12.70 7.59 -8.14
CA VAL A 299 -12.51 6.69 -7.00
C VAL A 299 -13.58 6.93 -5.95
N ILE A 300 -14.33 5.89 -5.60
CA ILE A 300 -15.22 5.87 -4.43
C ILE A 300 -14.46 5.16 -3.32
N THR A 301 -14.15 5.88 -2.23
CA THR A 301 -13.35 5.31 -1.14
C THR A 301 -13.92 5.64 0.23
N SER A 302 -13.48 4.92 1.24
CA SER A 302 -14.01 5.09 2.61
C SER A 302 -13.66 6.44 3.22
N SER A 303 -14.57 6.96 4.02
CA SER A 303 -14.40 8.20 4.81
C SER A 303 -13.61 8.00 6.10
N ILE A 304 -13.02 6.82 6.32
CA ILE A 304 -12.30 6.45 7.54
C ILE A 304 -10.84 6.10 7.27
N THR A 305 -10.05 6.04 8.31
CA THR A 305 -8.60 5.71 8.33
C THR A 305 -7.76 6.66 7.49
N ALA A 306 -6.76 6.19 6.74
CA ALA A 306 -5.92 7.06 5.93
C ALA A 306 -6.56 7.49 4.60
N MET A 307 -7.66 6.86 4.17
CA MET A 307 -8.24 7.08 2.84
C MET A 307 -8.69 8.51 2.57
N PRO A 308 -9.37 9.22 3.49
CA PRO A 308 -9.71 10.65 3.29
C PRO A 308 -8.48 11.55 3.15
N GLU A 309 -7.40 11.22 3.87
CA GLU A 309 -6.13 11.93 3.79
C GLU A 309 -5.48 11.78 2.41
N ILE A 310 -5.48 10.57 1.86
CA ILE A 310 -4.86 10.26 0.58
C ILE A 310 -5.72 10.71 -0.59
N ALA A 311 -7.01 10.36 -0.59
CA ALA A 311 -7.94 10.77 -1.64
C ALA A 311 -8.18 12.28 -1.66
N GLY A 312 -8.19 12.93 -0.49
CA GLY A 312 -8.40 14.36 -0.34
C GLY A 312 -9.88 14.76 -0.20
N LYS A 313 -10.11 15.99 0.23
CA LYS A 313 -11.44 16.48 0.67
C LYS A 313 -12.53 16.50 -0.42
N ASN A 314 -12.14 16.59 -1.69
CA ASN A 314 -13.08 16.65 -2.82
C ASN A 314 -13.25 15.31 -3.54
N ALA A 315 -12.65 14.24 -3.00
CA ALA A 315 -12.89 12.88 -3.48
C ALA A 315 -14.27 12.38 -3.01
N ILE A 316 -14.75 11.32 -3.64
CA ILE A 316 -15.99 10.66 -3.23
C ILE A 316 -15.68 9.79 -2.01
N LEU A 317 -16.06 10.29 -0.84
CA LEU A 317 -15.86 9.64 0.45
C LEU A 317 -17.20 9.09 0.96
N VAL A 318 -17.24 7.79 1.27
CA VAL A 318 -18.44 7.08 1.71
C VAL A 318 -18.24 6.45 3.10
N ASP A 319 -19.31 6.29 3.84
CA ASP A 319 -19.34 5.46 5.04
C ASP A 319 -19.25 3.98 4.61
N PRO A 320 -18.13 3.27 4.83
CA PRO A 320 -17.96 1.90 4.37
C PRO A 320 -18.85 0.88 5.10
N PHE A 321 -19.55 1.31 6.14
CA PHE A 321 -20.52 0.49 6.88
C PHE A 321 -21.95 0.64 6.35
N LYS A 322 -22.19 1.58 5.41
CA LYS A 322 -23.50 1.84 4.81
C LYS A 322 -23.47 1.50 3.34
N GLU A 323 -24.07 0.39 2.98
CA GLU A 323 -24.14 -0.08 1.58
C GLU A 323 -24.84 0.92 0.67
N SER A 324 -25.90 1.58 1.16
CA SER A 324 -26.62 2.60 0.38
C SER A 324 -25.75 3.82 0.04
N ASP A 325 -24.85 4.24 0.92
CA ASP A 325 -23.97 5.38 0.66
C ASP A 325 -23.01 5.12 -0.51
N ILE A 326 -22.48 3.89 -0.59
CA ILE A 326 -21.65 3.45 -1.72
C ILE A 326 -22.48 3.40 -3.02
N ALA A 327 -23.69 2.84 -2.95
CA ALA A 327 -24.61 2.72 -4.08
C ALA A 327 -25.04 4.09 -4.62
N ASP A 328 -25.37 5.03 -3.72
CA ASP A 328 -25.77 6.40 -4.07
C ASP A 328 -24.67 7.12 -4.86
N GLN A 329 -23.40 6.94 -4.49
CA GLN A 329 -22.29 7.55 -5.22
C GLN A 329 -22.03 6.91 -6.58
N LEU A 330 -22.27 5.60 -6.76
CA LEU A 330 -22.23 4.96 -8.08
C LEU A 330 -23.32 5.51 -9.00
N LEU A 331 -24.55 5.68 -8.49
CA LEU A 331 -25.66 6.29 -9.21
C LEU A 331 -25.35 7.74 -9.58
N ALA A 332 -24.84 8.52 -8.64
CA ALA A 332 -24.48 9.92 -8.90
C ALA A 332 -23.43 10.05 -10.02
N LEU A 333 -22.43 9.15 -10.08
CA LEU A 333 -21.47 9.11 -11.20
C LEU A 333 -22.12 8.71 -12.52
N GLU A 334 -23.13 7.84 -12.50
CA GLU A 334 -23.82 7.37 -13.68
C GLU A 334 -24.77 8.45 -14.25
N GLU A 335 -25.48 9.17 -13.38
CA GLU A 335 -26.54 10.12 -13.74
C GLU A 335 -26.01 11.52 -14.04
N ASP A 336 -24.87 11.93 -13.46
CA ASP A 336 -24.29 13.28 -13.62
C ASP A 336 -22.89 13.22 -14.27
N SER A 337 -22.85 13.40 -15.59
CA SER A 337 -21.61 13.46 -16.36
C SER A 337 -20.70 14.61 -15.93
N THR A 338 -21.26 15.74 -15.48
CA THR A 338 -20.49 16.88 -14.97
C THR A 338 -19.79 16.53 -13.67
N PHE A 339 -20.49 15.80 -12.80
CA PHE A 339 -19.89 15.28 -11.56
C PHE A 339 -18.79 14.27 -11.87
N TYR A 340 -19.03 13.35 -12.81
CA TYR A 340 -18.04 12.38 -13.28
C TYR A 340 -16.77 13.08 -13.76
N ASP A 341 -16.86 14.03 -14.68
CA ASP A 341 -15.73 14.76 -15.24
C ASP A 341 -14.97 15.57 -14.19
N LYS A 342 -15.68 16.16 -13.22
CA LYS A 342 -15.06 16.82 -12.07
C LYS A 342 -14.22 15.85 -11.22
N GLN A 343 -14.68 14.61 -11.00
CA GLN A 343 -13.95 13.61 -10.23
C GLN A 343 -12.70 13.12 -10.98
N VAL A 344 -12.78 12.92 -12.29
CA VAL A 344 -11.62 12.63 -13.16
C VAL A 344 -10.57 13.74 -13.05
N ALA A 345 -10.96 14.99 -13.30
CA ALA A 345 -10.06 16.15 -13.24
C ALA A 345 -9.45 16.35 -11.85
N TYR A 346 -10.26 16.14 -10.80
CA TYR A 346 -9.80 16.21 -9.42
C TYR A 346 -8.73 15.14 -9.13
N GLY A 347 -8.98 13.88 -9.50
CA GLY A 347 -8.05 12.77 -9.29
C GLY A 347 -6.69 13.03 -9.95
N LEU A 348 -6.69 13.41 -11.23
CA LEU A 348 -5.49 13.75 -12.00
C LEU A 348 -4.69 14.93 -11.40
N LYS A 349 -5.38 15.88 -10.77
CA LYS A 349 -4.74 16.98 -10.04
C LYS A 349 -4.16 16.50 -8.70
N ARG A 350 -4.93 15.68 -7.97
CA ARG A 350 -4.57 15.20 -6.62
C ARG A 350 -3.27 14.41 -6.61
N VAL A 351 -3.09 13.51 -7.57
CA VAL A 351 -1.93 12.61 -7.62
C VAL A 351 -0.59 13.35 -7.80
N LYS A 352 -0.59 14.58 -8.32
CA LYS A 352 0.62 15.39 -8.50
C LYS A 352 1.36 15.69 -7.19
N SER A 353 0.66 15.57 -6.05
CA SER A 353 1.25 15.77 -4.72
C SER A 353 1.98 14.52 -4.19
N PHE A 354 1.90 13.39 -4.89
CA PHE A 354 2.47 12.12 -4.46
C PHE A 354 3.48 11.61 -5.48
N SER A 355 4.69 11.37 -5.03
CA SER A 355 5.73 10.74 -5.86
C SER A 355 6.77 10.09 -4.97
N TRP A 356 7.42 9.04 -5.47
CA TRP A 356 8.55 8.44 -4.76
C TRP A 356 9.73 9.41 -4.62
N GLU A 357 9.86 10.37 -5.53
CA GLU A 357 10.84 11.45 -5.41
C GLU A 357 10.57 12.31 -4.17
N ASN A 358 9.32 12.72 -3.94
CA ASN A 358 8.93 13.47 -2.74
C ASN A 358 9.17 12.65 -1.46
N THR A 359 8.88 11.35 -1.50
CA THR A 359 9.18 10.41 -0.41
C THR A 359 10.68 10.41 -0.10
N ALA A 360 11.52 10.25 -1.12
CA ALA A 360 12.98 10.21 -0.97
C ALA A 360 13.56 11.55 -0.49
N ARG A 361 13.08 12.68 -1.02
CA ARG A 361 13.49 14.03 -0.55
C ARG A 361 13.16 14.23 0.92
N LYS A 362 11.98 13.83 1.35
CA LYS A 362 11.57 13.94 2.74
C LYS A 362 12.41 13.07 3.66
N LEU A 363 12.79 11.87 3.22
CA LEU A 363 13.73 11.02 3.96
C LEU A 363 15.11 11.65 4.08
N LEU A 364 15.63 12.26 3.00
CA LEU A 364 16.92 12.97 3.04
C LEU A 364 16.91 14.13 4.04
N GLU A 365 15.81 14.89 4.10
CA GLU A 365 15.65 15.95 5.10
C GLU A 365 15.73 15.36 6.52
N ILE A 366 15.04 14.24 6.76
CA ILE A 366 15.07 13.55 8.05
C ILE A 366 16.50 13.09 8.38
N TYR A 367 17.19 12.42 7.44
CA TYR A 367 18.58 11.96 7.69
C TYR A 367 19.52 13.10 8.03
N LYS A 368 19.40 14.24 7.31
CA LYS A 368 20.23 15.44 7.56
C LYS A 368 19.92 16.13 8.90
N SER A 369 18.73 15.93 9.44
CA SER A 369 18.32 16.55 10.72
C SER A 369 18.71 15.75 11.95
N LEU A 370 19.21 14.51 11.79
CA LEU A 370 19.58 13.68 12.93
C LEU A 370 20.88 14.16 13.56
N PRO A 371 20.98 14.16 14.90
CA PRO A 371 22.24 14.39 15.60
C PRO A 371 23.13 13.14 15.49
N LEU A 372 24.04 13.14 14.54
CA LEU A 372 24.97 12.03 14.25
C LEU A 372 26.35 12.31 14.83
#